data_098172dd5431384a0fcae5936d0745fa
#
_entry.id   098172dd5431384a0fcae5936d0745fa
#
_cell.length_a   1.000
_cell.length_b   1.000
_cell.length_c   1.000
_cell.angle_alpha   90.00
_cell.angle_beta   90.00
_cell.angle_gamma   90.00
#
_symmetry.space_group_name_H-M   'P 1'
#
loop_
_entity.id
_entity.type
_entity.pdbx_description
1 polymer ?
#
loop_
_entity_poly.entity_id
_entity_poly.type
_entity_poly.pdbx_seq_one_letter_code
_entity_poly.pdbx_strand_id
1 'polypeptide(L)'
;MVFTEKRIRRTRNLLITLLIICLTPLCESGRPLNGADSTNWFSGKELTCAIDLGDDMRGAHGLETGFSYELVKRFAEDNNCTIKVIASAKKGVNYMDSLHNGNIDMLITHIEDADTALNMSHAFNECSAWLTSSSDLSSVRQINRWLSYFSSTEEFKRLEEKFFLGRTTNPIKRAERGVQTKTISPYDELIKKYAAELGWDWIMLAAVVYQESKFSINSQSHRGAQGLMQVMPQTGRKYGIDNLVDPENNLIAGTSHLKRLQKMLSGKGLSHDELIKFTLASYNAGEGRIMDCRNLAAAQGLDNGVWENIVQIIPMMREDSILEDESVKLGKFQGHETIAYVDNIMEIYNAICMICQK
;
A
#
# COMPACT_ATOMS: atom_id res chain seq x y z
N MET A 1 -19.71 -12.57 64.97
CA MET A 1 -19.63 -11.69 63.78
C MET A 1 -18.81 -12.28 62.63
N VAL A 2 -17.83 -13.12 62.88
CA VAL A 2 -16.93 -13.72 61.86
C VAL A 2 -17.63 -14.81 61.00
N PHE A 3 -18.70 -15.45 61.51
CA PHE A 3 -19.43 -16.51 60.79
C PHE A 3 -20.33 -15.99 59.64
N THR A 4 -20.76 -14.76 59.69
CA THR A 4 -21.61 -14.12 58.67
C THR A 4 -20.85 -13.71 57.41
N GLU A 5 -19.64 -13.20 57.56
CA GLU A 5 -18.81 -12.81 56.38
C GLU A 5 -18.35 -14.02 55.55
N LYS A 6 -17.99 -15.12 56.19
CA LYS A 6 -17.63 -16.36 55.51
C LYS A 6 -18.79 -16.94 54.69
N ARG A 7 -20.02 -16.79 55.18
CA ARG A 7 -21.24 -17.25 54.49
C ARG A 7 -21.57 -16.38 53.28
N ILE A 8 -21.43 -15.06 53.43
CA ILE A 8 -21.65 -14.10 52.32
C ILE A 8 -20.58 -14.29 51.23
N ARG A 9 -19.35 -14.52 51.59
CA ARG A 9 -18.26 -14.80 50.64
C ARG A 9 -18.46 -16.13 49.87
N ARG A 10 -18.95 -17.17 50.56
CA ARG A 10 -19.29 -18.45 49.93
C ARG A 10 -20.47 -18.33 48.98
N THR A 11 -21.55 -17.61 49.34
CA THR A 11 -22.71 -17.40 48.49
C THR A 11 -22.36 -16.53 47.25
N ARG A 12 -21.54 -15.49 47.43
CA ARG A 12 -21.04 -14.67 46.35
C ARG A 12 -20.19 -15.47 45.37
N ASN A 13 -19.26 -16.29 45.85
CA ASN A 13 -18.43 -17.14 45.02
C ASN A 13 -19.27 -18.22 44.28
N LEU A 14 -20.29 -18.78 44.94
CA LEU A 14 -21.21 -19.74 44.33
C LEU A 14 -22.03 -19.08 43.19
N LEU A 15 -22.50 -17.85 43.41
CA LEU A 15 -23.20 -17.05 42.38
C LEU A 15 -22.31 -16.70 41.20
N ILE A 16 -21.04 -16.32 41.45
CA ILE A 16 -20.06 -16.05 40.39
C ILE A 16 -19.75 -17.33 39.59
N THR A 17 -19.59 -18.46 40.30
CA THR A 17 -19.34 -19.77 39.64
C THR A 17 -20.56 -20.22 38.81
N LEU A 18 -21.80 -20.02 39.31
CA LEU A 18 -23.02 -20.30 38.58
C LEU A 18 -23.19 -19.38 37.36
N LEU A 19 -22.82 -18.09 37.47
CA LEU A 19 -22.84 -17.15 36.37
C LEU A 19 -21.84 -17.55 35.28
N ILE A 20 -20.64 -18.00 35.66
CA ILE A 20 -19.62 -18.53 34.76
C ILE A 20 -20.10 -19.81 34.08
N ILE A 21 -20.73 -20.73 34.80
CA ILE A 21 -21.26 -21.99 34.26
C ILE A 21 -22.46 -21.74 33.31
N CYS A 22 -23.28 -20.71 33.58
CA CYS A 22 -24.36 -20.32 32.67
C CYS A 22 -23.87 -19.59 31.42
N LEU A 23 -22.67 -19.00 31.46
CA LEU A 23 -22.06 -18.33 30.29
C LEU A 23 -21.16 -19.28 29.46
N THR A 24 -20.70 -20.41 30.02
CA THR A 24 -19.85 -21.37 29.29
C THR A 24 -20.54 -22.07 28.11
N PRO A 25 -21.85 -22.34 28.08
CA PRO A 25 -22.48 -22.88 26.86
C PRO A 25 -22.53 -21.89 25.71
N LEU A 26 -22.31 -20.59 25.94
CA LEU A 26 -22.27 -19.55 24.90
C LEU A 26 -20.87 -19.39 24.27
N CYS A 27 -19.84 -20.02 24.88
CA CYS A 27 -18.46 -19.96 24.37
C CYS A 27 -17.97 -21.23 23.66
N GLU A 28 -18.76 -22.31 23.68
CA GLU A 28 -18.37 -23.60 23.07
C GLU A 28 -19.02 -23.85 21.72
N SER A 29 -18.90 -22.99 20.80
CA SER A 29 -18.95 -23.39 19.39
C SER A 29 -18.40 -22.28 18.55
N GLY A 30 -17.14 -22.40 18.16
CA GLY A 30 -16.55 -21.66 17.04
C GLY A 30 -17.19 -22.06 15.69
N ARG A 31 -18.50 -22.33 15.70
CA ARG A 31 -19.34 -22.40 14.53
C ARG A 31 -20.26 -21.20 14.55
N PRO A 32 -20.34 -20.42 13.46
CA PRO A 32 -21.38 -19.41 13.36
C PRO A 32 -22.71 -20.10 13.67
N LEU A 33 -23.49 -19.55 14.60
CA LEU A 33 -24.85 -19.99 14.89
C LEU A 33 -25.61 -19.94 13.56
N ASN A 34 -25.78 -21.10 12.92
CA ASN A 34 -26.74 -21.28 11.83
C ASN A 34 -28.14 -21.22 12.45
N GLY A 35 -28.55 -20.03 12.87
CA GLY A 35 -29.92 -19.69 13.10
C GLY A 35 -30.59 -19.51 11.73
N ALA A 36 -31.63 -20.26 11.46
CA ALA A 36 -32.49 -20.10 10.32
C ALA A 36 -32.77 -18.59 10.10
N ASP A 37 -32.63 -18.12 8.85
CA ASP A 37 -32.83 -16.76 8.34
C ASP A 37 -31.67 -15.77 8.37
N SER A 38 -30.48 -16.18 8.08
CA SER A 38 -29.48 -15.25 7.57
C SER A 38 -29.01 -15.71 6.19
N THR A 39 -29.77 -15.41 5.17
CA THR A 39 -29.21 -15.33 3.81
C THR A 39 -28.00 -14.43 3.89
N ASN A 40 -26.80 -14.99 3.57
CA ASN A 40 -25.59 -14.18 3.52
C ASN A 40 -25.82 -13.07 2.49
N TRP A 41 -26.07 -11.85 2.96
CA TRP A 41 -26.45 -10.71 2.11
C TRP A 41 -25.40 -10.44 1.03
N PHE A 42 -24.14 -10.74 1.33
CA PHE A 42 -23.01 -10.51 0.43
C PHE A 42 -22.77 -11.66 -0.56
N SER A 43 -23.20 -12.87 -0.26
CA SER A 43 -22.86 -14.07 -1.04
C SER A 43 -23.21 -13.94 -2.52
N GLY A 44 -22.23 -14.17 -3.38
CA GLY A 44 -22.36 -14.13 -4.83
C GLY A 44 -22.46 -12.72 -5.43
N LYS A 45 -22.32 -11.66 -4.63
CA LYS A 45 -22.38 -10.28 -5.12
C LYS A 45 -21.02 -9.78 -5.59
N GLU A 46 -21.06 -8.89 -6.58
CA GLU A 46 -19.94 -8.04 -6.98
C GLU A 46 -20.24 -6.63 -6.48
N LEU A 47 -19.33 -6.10 -5.65
CA LEU A 47 -19.51 -4.84 -4.95
C LEU A 47 -18.31 -3.91 -5.22
N THR A 48 -18.55 -2.62 -5.10
CA THR A 48 -17.52 -1.60 -5.15
C THR A 48 -17.39 -0.93 -3.78
N CYS A 49 -16.20 -0.96 -3.20
CA CYS A 49 -15.88 -0.33 -1.92
C CYS A 49 -14.86 0.78 -2.13
N ALA A 50 -15.17 2.00 -1.68
CA ALA A 50 -14.17 3.05 -1.57
C ALA A 50 -13.56 3.06 -0.15
N ILE A 51 -12.25 3.35 -0.07
CA ILE A 51 -11.55 3.60 1.19
C ILE A 51 -11.07 5.04 1.16
N ASP A 52 -11.67 5.88 1.99
CA ASP A 52 -11.37 7.32 2.14
C ASP A 52 -11.05 7.62 3.60
N LEU A 53 -9.78 7.45 3.96
CA LEU A 53 -9.24 7.71 5.29
C LEU A 53 -8.36 8.96 5.31
N GLY A 54 -8.59 9.87 4.35
CA GLY A 54 -7.90 11.15 4.26
C GLY A 54 -6.51 11.07 3.63
N ASP A 55 -5.99 12.26 3.36
CA ASP A 55 -4.82 12.50 2.50
C ASP A 55 -3.56 12.86 3.31
N ASP A 56 -3.51 12.53 4.60
CA ASP A 56 -2.40 12.96 5.42
C ASP A 56 -1.11 12.16 5.11
N MET A 57 -0.33 12.70 4.20
CA MET A 57 1.03 12.25 3.84
C MET A 57 2.00 12.23 5.04
N ARG A 58 1.56 12.53 6.26
CA ARG A 58 2.40 12.62 7.46
C ARG A 58 2.59 11.29 8.19
N GLY A 59 2.43 10.15 7.52
CA GLY A 59 3.12 8.93 7.91
C GLY A 59 2.31 7.79 8.51
N ALA A 60 1.03 7.95 8.86
CA ALA A 60 0.23 6.84 9.41
C ALA A 60 -0.90 6.37 8.47
N HIS A 61 -1.51 7.30 7.75
CA HIS A 61 -2.76 7.05 7.02
C HIS A 61 -2.63 6.12 5.80
N GLY A 62 -1.49 6.09 5.13
CA GLY A 62 -1.26 5.13 4.04
C GLY A 62 -1.24 3.67 4.53
N LEU A 63 -0.84 3.44 5.78
CA LEU A 63 -0.86 2.12 6.41
C LEU A 63 -2.28 1.76 6.86
N GLU A 64 -3.08 2.71 7.32
CA GLU A 64 -4.49 2.50 7.66
C GLU A 64 -5.32 2.12 6.44
N THR A 65 -5.08 2.76 5.30
CA THR A 65 -5.70 2.38 4.03
C THR A 65 -5.29 0.97 3.62
N GLY A 66 -4.02 0.61 3.76
CA GLY A 66 -3.52 -0.74 3.48
C GLY A 66 -4.12 -1.79 4.40
N PHE A 67 -4.23 -1.49 5.68
CA PHE A 67 -4.88 -2.35 6.66
C PHE A 67 -6.37 -2.55 6.32
N SER A 68 -7.09 -1.48 6.05
CA SER A 68 -8.51 -1.54 5.65
C SER A 68 -8.70 -2.30 4.34
N TYR A 69 -7.77 -2.18 3.39
CA TYR A 69 -7.77 -2.96 2.16
C TYR A 69 -7.69 -4.47 2.43
N GLU A 70 -6.76 -4.91 3.27
CA GLU A 70 -6.63 -6.32 3.65
C GLU A 70 -7.87 -6.84 4.39
N LEU A 71 -8.48 -6.00 5.25
CA LEU A 71 -9.74 -6.35 5.91
C LEU A 71 -10.88 -6.57 4.92
N VAL A 72 -11.06 -5.65 3.95
CA VAL A 72 -12.09 -5.77 2.91
C VAL A 72 -11.86 -7.03 2.08
N LYS A 73 -10.61 -7.31 1.72
CA LYS A 73 -10.26 -8.52 0.99
C LYS A 73 -10.63 -9.79 1.76
N ARG A 74 -10.26 -9.85 3.04
CA ARG A 74 -10.60 -10.97 3.91
C ARG A 74 -12.10 -11.10 4.12
N PHE A 75 -12.79 -9.97 4.34
CA PHE A 75 -14.25 -9.96 4.44
C PHE A 75 -14.91 -10.55 3.19
N ALA A 76 -14.43 -10.19 2.01
CA ALA A 76 -14.96 -10.68 0.74
C ALA A 76 -14.77 -12.19 0.61
N GLU A 77 -13.59 -12.72 0.97
CA GLU A 77 -13.30 -14.17 0.97
C GLU A 77 -14.24 -14.92 1.92
N ASP A 78 -14.36 -14.45 3.18
CA ASP A 78 -15.16 -15.11 4.21
C ASP A 78 -16.67 -15.06 3.90
N ASN A 79 -17.13 -14.07 3.11
CA ASN A 79 -18.54 -13.89 2.76
C ASN A 79 -18.88 -14.32 1.33
N ASN A 80 -17.93 -14.95 0.63
CA ASN A 80 -18.11 -15.45 -0.74
C ASN A 80 -18.67 -14.38 -1.69
N CYS A 81 -18.02 -13.19 -1.68
CA CYS A 81 -18.33 -12.09 -2.58
C CYS A 81 -17.07 -11.53 -3.24
N THR A 82 -17.26 -10.75 -4.28
CA THR A 82 -16.17 -10.01 -4.92
C THR A 82 -16.30 -8.54 -4.59
N ILE A 83 -15.25 -7.92 -4.09
CA ILE A 83 -15.25 -6.49 -3.78
C ILE A 83 -14.12 -5.80 -4.56
N LYS A 84 -14.50 -4.90 -5.47
CA LYS A 84 -13.58 -4.00 -6.15
C LYS A 84 -13.28 -2.82 -5.22
N VAL A 85 -12.04 -2.71 -4.78
CA VAL A 85 -11.65 -1.61 -3.90
C VAL A 85 -11.14 -0.43 -4.72
N ILE A 86 -11.63 0.77 -4.38
CA ILE A 86 -11.13 2.06 -4.83
C ILE A 86 -10.48 2.71 -3.62
N ALA A 87 -9.16 2.85 -3.64
CA ALA A 87 -8.44 3.65 -2.67
C ALA A 87 -7.74 4.76 -3.44
N SER A 88 -8.19 5.99 -3.29
CA SER A 88 -7.66 7.11 -4.06
C SER A 88 -7.55 8.34 -3.17
N ALA A 89 -6.36 8.93 -3.17
CA ALA A 89 -6.11 10.22 -2.58
C ALA A 89 -6.51 11.39 -3.52
N LYS A 90 -7.42 11.18 -4.48
CA LYS A 90 -7.89 12.25 -5.37
C LYS A 90 -8.64 13.32 -4.59
N LYS A 91 -8.06 14.51 -4.50
CA LYS A 91 -8.77 15.70 -4.03
C LYS A 91 -9.98 15.98 -4.93
N GLY A 92 -11.15 16.15 -4.31
CA GLY A 92 -12.38 16.57 -5.00
C GLY A 92 -13.29 15.42 -5.42
N VAL A 93 -13.00 14.18 -5.11
CA VAL A 93 -13.99 13.08 -5.21
C VAL A 93 -14.74 12.99 -3.89
N ASN A 94 -16.05 13.23 -3.93
CA ASN A 94 -16.92 13.01 -2.78
C ASN A 94 -17.45 11.57 -2.82
N TYR A 95 -16.82 10.69 -2.07
CA TYR A 95 -17.25 9.29 -1.97
C TYR A 95 -18.55 9.13 -1.19
N MET A 96 -18.88 10.07 -0.30
CA MET A 96 -20.17 10.07 0.39
C MET A 96 -21.32 10.28 -0.60
N ASP A 97 -21.20 11.25 -1.51
CA ASP A 97 -22.18 11.45 -2.59
C ASP A 97 -22.23 10.23 -3.52
N SER A 98 -21.08 9.60 -3.78
CA SER A 98 -21.03 8.38 -4.60
C SER A 98 -21.77 7.23 -3.94
N LEU A 99 -21.68 7.09 -2.61
CA LEU A 99 -22.41 6.09 -1.84
C LEU A 99 -23.91 6.38 -1.82
N HIS A 100 -24.31 7.62 -1.59
CA HIS A 100 -25.73 8.05 -1.62
C HIS A 100 -26.38 7.80 -2.99
N ASN A 101 -25.65 8.05 -4.07
CA ASN A 101 -26.14 7.86 -5.43
C ASN A 101 -26.05 6.41 -5.94
N GLY A 102 -25.54 5.49 -5.10
CA GLY A 102 -25.37 4.07 -5.47
C GLY A 102 -24.29 3.82 -6.51
N ASN A 103 -23.35 4.76 -6.72
CA ASN A 103 -22.20 4.58 -7.61
C ASN A 103 -21.13 3.67 -6.99
N ILE A 104 -21.13 3.55 -5.66
CA ILE A 104 -20.37 2.59 -4.87
C ILE A 104 -21.32 1.94 -3.86
N ASP A 105 -21.00 0.72 -3.44
CA ASP A 105 -21.84 -0.05 -2.52
C ASP A 105 -21.41 0.10 -1.06
N MET A 106 -20.12 0.38 -0.84
CA MET A 106 -19.51 0.48 0.47
C MET A 106 -18.50 1.64 0.50
N LEU A 107 -18.39 2.26 1.67
CA LEU A 107 -17.39 3.29 1.97
C LEU A 107 -16.77 3.01 3.34
N ILE A 108 -15.44 3.02 3.41
CA ILE A 108 -14.70 3.04 4.67
C ILE A 108 -14.16 4.45 4.85
N THR A 109 -14.55 5.10 5.93
CA THR A 109 -14.16 6.48 6.23
C THR A 109 -14.02 6.70 7.73
N HIS A 110 -13.47 7.84 8.14
CA HIS A 110 -13.47 8.23 9.54
C HIS A 110 -14.89 8.53 10.01
N ILE A 111 -15.17 8.19 11.28
CA ILE A 111 -16.50 8.39 11.88
C ILE A 111 -16.90 9.86 11.88
N GLU A 112 -15.93 10.76 12.04
CA GLU A 112 -16.15 12.20 12.03
C GLU A 112 -16.67 12.71 10.68
N ASP A 113 -16.32 12.02 9.60
CA ASP A 113 -16.69 12.35 8.23
C ASP A 113 -17.94 11.58 7.75
N ALA A 114 -18.44 10.64 8.58
CA ALA A 114 -19.54 9.76 8.20
C ALA A 114 -20.89 10.47 8.29
N ASP A 115 -21.72 10.30 7.25
CA ASP A 115 -23.13 10.70 7.32
C ASP A 115 -23.94 9.72 8.16
N THR A 116 -24.47 10.21 9.27
CA THR A 116 -25.29 9.42 10.21
C THR A 116 -26.65 8.97 9.64
N ALA A 117 -27.05 9.48 8.48
CA ALA A 117 -28.25 9.02 7.77
C ALA A 117 -28.02 7.69 7.04
N LEU A 118 -26.77 7.28 6.82
CA LEU A 118 -26.43 6.02 6.20
C LEU A 118 -26.29 4.88 7.22
N ASN A 119 -26.45 3.66 6.74
CA ASN A 119 -26.20 2.47 7.54
C ASN A 119 -24.70 2.30 7.79
N MET A 120 -24.29 2.45 9.02
CA MET A 120 -22.90 2.47 9.46
C MET A 120 -22.59 1.30 10.41
N SER A 121 -21.44 0.67 10.24
CA SER A 121 -20.93 -0.35 11.17
C SER A 121 -20.54 0.25 12.52
N HIS A 122 -20.25 -0.63 13.49
CA HIS A 122 -19.52 -0.20 14.69
C HIS A 122 -18.16 0.40 14.30
N ALA A 123 -17.66 1.29 15.16
CA ALA A 123 -16.33 1.84 15.03
C ALA A 123 -15.31 0.70 14.96
N PHE A 124 -14.38 0.85 14.02
CA PHE A 124 -13.24 -0.03 13.88
C PHE A 124 -11.98 0.82 14.06
N ASN A 125 -11.00 0.33 14.83
CA ASN A 125 -9.77 1.07 15.16
C ASN A 125 -10.00 2.49 15.73
N GLU A 126 -10.96 2.63 16.62
CA GLU A 126 -11.31 3.87 17.32
C GLU A 126 -11.86 5.00 16.42
N CYS A 127 -11.56 5.03 15.13
CA CYS A 127 -11.82 6.18 14.27
C CYS A 127 -12.56 5.87 12.96
N SER A 128 -12.54 4.64 12.44
CA SER A 128 -13.13 4.33 11.12
C SER A 128 -14.38 3.48 11.21
N ALA A 129 -15.25 3.59 10.22
CA ALA A 129 -16.46 2.82 10.08
C ALA A 129 -16.71 2.42 8.61
N TRP A 130 -17.47 1.35 8.43
CA TRP A 130 -17.92 0.88 7.14
C TRP A 130 -19.36 1.30 6.91
N LEU A 131 -19.61 2.07 5.86
CA LEU A 131 -20.94 2.51 5.45
C LEU A 131 -21.39 1.69 4.25
N THR A 132 -22.71 1.47 4.13
CA THR A 132 -23.31 0.79 2.97
C THR A 132 -24.39 1.66 2.34
N SER A 133 -24.52 1.59 1.01
CA SER A 133 -25.59 2.26 0.24
C SER A 133 -26.95 1.58 0.42
N SER A 134 -26.96 0.34 0.92
CA SER A 134 -28.20 -0.43 1.09
C SER A 134 -29.06 0.14 2.22
N SER A 135 -30.35 0.31 1.96
CA SER A 135 -31.35 0.60 2.98
C SER A 135 -31.62 -0.60 3.90
N ASP A 136 -31.16 -1.79 3.53
CA ASP A 136 -31.30 -3.01 4.32
C ASP A 136 -30.21 -3.09 5.39
N LEU A 137 -30.62 -3.09 6.65
CA LEU A 137 -29.76 -3.25 7.81
C LEU A 137 -29.04 -4.62 7.87
N SER A 138 -29.44 -5.58 7.04
CA SER A 138 -28.82 -6.91 6.99
C SER A 138 -27.34 -6.83 6.60
N SER A 139 -26.97 -5.91 5.69
CA SER A 139 -25.59 -5.68 5.28
C SER A 139 -24.72 -5.25 6.46
N VAL A 140 -25.13 -4.23 7.18
CA VAL A 140 -24.39 -3.69 8.34
C VAL A 140 -24.36 -4.69 9.50
N ARG A 141 -25.45 -5.40 9.76
CA ARG A 141 -25.45 -6.46 10.79
C ARG A 141 -24.45 -7.56 10.50
N GLN A 142 -24.31 -7.93 9.23
CA GLN A 142 -23.34 -8.95 8.80
C GLN A 142 -21.91 -8.43 8.91
N ILE A 143 -21.65 -7.19 8.48
CA ILE A 143 -20.36 -6.52 8.68
C ILE A 143 -19.99 -6.49 10.17
N ASN A 144 -20.89 -6.02 11.03
CA ASN A 144 -20.65 -5.93 12.47
C ASN A 144 -20.37 -7.29 13.11
N ARG A 145 -21.11 -8.33 12.70
CA ARG A 145 -20.88 -9.70 13.17
C ARG A 145 -19.51 -10.19 12.75
N TRP A 146 -19.13 -9.97 11.51
CA TRP A 146 -17.85 -10.38 10.98
C TRP A 146 -16.69 -9.61 11.66
N LEU A 147 -16.78 -8.28 11.75
CA LEU A 147 -15.78 -7.45 12.44
C LEU A 147 -15.58 -7.89 13.89
N SER A 148 -16.67 -8.10 14.63
CA SER A 148 -16.60 -8.55 16.03
C SER A 148 -15.96 -9.94 16.18
N TYR A 149 -16.23 -10.85 15.26
CA TYR A 149 -15.61 -12.18 15.23
C TYR A 149 -14.14 -12.08 14.83
N PHE A 150 -13.85 -11.46 13.68
CA PHE A 150 -12.52 -11.41 13.10
C PHE A 150 -11.53 -10.67 14.02
N SER A 151 -11.95 -9.56 14.66
CA SER A 151 -11.11 -8.83 15.61
C SER A 151 -10.67 -9.66 16.84
N SER A 152 -11.35 -10.76 17.15
CA SER A 152 -10.96 -11.67 18.21
C SER A 152 -9.96 -12.75 17.79
N THR A 153 -9.63 -12.84 16.49
CA THR A 153 -8.76 -13.91 15.96
C THR A 153 -7.27 -13.56 16.06
N GLU A 154 -6.44 -14.61 16.07
CA GLU A 154 -4.98 -14.45 15.98
C GLU A 154 -4.54 -13.90 14.61
N GLU A 155 -5.34 -14.12 13.57
CA GLU A 155 -5.10 -13.59 12.23
C GLU A 155 -5.23 -12.06 12.22
N PHE A 156 -6.24 -11.53 12.88
CA PHE A 156 -6.42 -10.10 13.06
C PHE A 156 -5.24 -9.46 13.79
N LYS A 157 -4.80 -10.06 14.91
CA LYS A 157 -3.63 -9.57 15.66
C LYS A 157 -2.37 -9.51 14.79
N ARG A 158 -2.13 -10.55 13.97
CA ARG A 158 -1.00 -10.56 13.04
C ARG A 158 -1.13 -9.46 12.00
N LEU A 159 -2.34 -9.18 11.54
CA LEU A 159 -2.61 -8.09 10.60
C LEU A 159 -2.35 -6.72 11.25
N GLU A 160 -2.81 -6.50 12.48
CA GLU A 160 -2.49 -5.28 13.24
C GLU A 160 -0.97 -5.12 13.45
N GLU A 161 -0.29 -6.18 13.86
CA GLU A 161 1.16 -6.18 14.03
C GLU A 161 1.86 -5.82 12.71
N LYS A 162 1.44 -6.42 11.62
CA LYS A 162 1.99 -6.18 10.27
C LYS A 162 1.91 -4.72 9.87
N PHE A 163 0.81 -4.03 10.18
CA PHE A 163 0.60 -2.65 9.75
C PHE A 163 0.98 -1.59 10.80
N PHE A 164 0.87 -1.91 12.09
CA PHE A 164 0.98 -0.89 13.15
C PHE A 164 2.13 -1.13 14.14
N LEU A 165 2.55 -2.38 14.35
CA LEU A 165 3.70 -2.67 15.21
C LEU A 165 5.01 -2.33 14.47
N GLY A 166 5.71 -1.31 14.93
CA GLY A 166 6.97 -0.88 14.32
C GLY A 166 6.79 0.16 13.21
N ARG A 167 5.76 1.01 13.32
CA ARG A 167 5.48 2.13 12.41
C ARG A 167 6.75 2.76 11.91
N THR A 168 7.01 2.58 10.64
CA THR A 168 8.22 3.06 9.97
C THR A 168 8.18 4.56 9.87
N THR A 169 8.87 5.19 10.79
CA THR A 169 9.34 6.54 10.54
C THR A 169 10.31 6.49 9.36
N ASN A 170 10.52 7.64 8.71
CA ASN A 170 11.48 7.81 7.62
C ASN A 170 12.77 6.99 7.87
N PRO A 171 13.17 6.08 6.95
CA PRO A 171 14.34 5.22 7.13
C PRO A 171 15.63 5.97 7.39
N ILE A 172 15.81 7.14 6.76
CA ILE A 172 16.99 8.00 6.94
C ILE A 172 17.06 8.48 8.40
N LYS A 173 15.94 9.00 8.93
CA LYS A 173 15.90 9.44 10.35
C LYS A 173 16.08 8.30 11.33
N ARG A 174 15.68 7.06 10.98
CA ARG A 174 15.94 5.88 11.81
C ARG A 174 17.41 5.49 11.78
N ALA A 175 18.06 5.53 10.62
CA ALA A 175 19.47 5.27 10.48
C ALA A 175 20.31 6.28 11.28
N GLU A 176 19.99 7.56 11.20
CA GLU A 176 20.63 8.61 12.01
C GLU A 176 20.50 8.36 13.51
N ARG A 177 19.42 7.75 13.96
CA ARG A 177 19.17 7.40 15.38
C ARG A 177 19.74 6.04 15.78
N GLY A 178 20.33 5.28 14.84
CA GLY A 178 20.83 3.92 15.08
C GLY A 178 19.75 2.89 15.46
N VAL A 179 18.49 3.13 15.06
CA VAL A 179 17.37 2.24 15.40
C VAL A 179 17.35 1.06 14.45
N GLN A 180 17.61 -0.14 14.96
CA GLN A 180 17.52 -1.38 14.19
C GLN A 180 16.08 -1.86 14.05
N THR A 181 15.77 -2.53 12.93
CA THR A 181 14.45 -3.13 12.68
C THR A 181 14.59 -4.43 11.89
N LYS A 182 13.62 -5.32 12.06
CA LYS A 182 13.50 -6.55 11.24
C LYS A 182 12.59 -6.35 10.02
N THR A 183 11.73 -5.34 10.07
CA THR A 183 10.75 -5.05 9.02
C THR A 183 10.81 -3.58 8.64
N ILE A 184 10.67 -3.31 7.35
CA ILE A 184 10.64 -1.94 6.79
C ILE A 184 9.20 -1.52 6.51
N SER A 185 8.40 -2.45 5.99
CA SER A 185 7.03 -2.21 5.58
C SER A 185 6.14 -3.44 5.77
N PRO A 186 4.82 -3.29 5.72
CA PRO A 186 3.89 -4.42 5.68
C PRO A 186 4.06 -5.30 4.43
N TYR A 187 4.76 -4.81 3.41
CA TYR A 187 4.88 -5.44 2.10
C TYR A 187 6.23 -6.12 1.87
N ASP A 188 7.07 -6.25 2.91
CA ASP A 188 8.44 -6.77 2.78
C ASP A 188 8.50 -8.13 2.10
N GLU A 189 7.57 -9.06 2.41
CA GLU A 189 7.56 -10.39 1.80
C GLU A 189 7.22 -10.33 0.30
N LEU A 190 6.29 -9.46 -0.10
CA LEU A 190 5.99 -9.21 -1.51
C LEU A 190 7.19 -8.55 -2.22
N ILE A 191 7.80 -7.56 -1.58
CA ILE A 191 8.98 -6.84 -2.11
C ILE A 191 10.14 -7.83 -2.31
N LYS A 192 10.41 -8.71 -1.36
CA LYS A 192 11.45 -9.76 -1.47
C LYS A 192 11.17 -10.70 -2.64
N LYS A 193 9.91 -11.16 -2.78
CA LYS A 193 9.48 -12.03 -3.89
C LYS A 193 9.80 -11.39 -5.24
N TYR A 194 9.33 -10.17 -5.47
CA TYR A 194 9.49 -9.49 -6.76
C TYR A 194 10.89 -8.92 -7.00
N ALA A 195 11.64 -8.59 -5.97
CA ALA A 195 13.05 -8.25 -6.08
C ALA A 195 13.89 -9.43 -6.57
N ALA A 196 13.61 -10.64 -6.06
CA ALA A 196 14.28 -11.85 -6.53
C ALA A 196 14.00 -12.13 -8.01
N GLU A 197 12.76 -11.93 -8.49
CA GLU A 197 12.40 -12.07 -9.91
C GLU A 197 13.08 -11.02 -10.82
N LEU A 198 13.35 -9.82 -10.27
CA LEU A 198 14.08 -8.74 -10.92
C LEU A 198 15.60 -8.96 -10.91
N GLY A 199 16.11 -9.79 -10.00
CA GLY A 199 17.54 -9.99 -9.76
C GLY A 199 18.17 -8.85 -8.96
N TRP A 200 17.38 -8.15 -8.14
CA TRP A 200 17.83 -7.04 -7.28
C TRP A 200 17.89 -7.47 -5.81
N ASP A 201 18.72 -6.75 -5.04
CA ASP A 201 18.59 -6.75 -3.59
C ASP A 201 17.20 -6.22 -3.22
N TRP A 202 16.51 -6.92 -2.32
CA TRP A 202 15.17 -6.53 -1.91
C TRP A 202 15.13 -5.17 -1.23
N ILE A 203 16.23 -4.76 -0.56
CA ILE A 203 16.36 -3.44 0.04
C ILE A 203 16.36 -2.35 -1.05
N MET A 204 16.96 -2.61 -2.21
CA MET A 204 16.92 -1.69 -3.33
C MET A 204 15.49 -1.50 -3.85
N LEU A 205 14.71 -2.58 -4.01
CA LEU A 205 13.32 -2.47 -4.40
C LEU A 205 12.47 -1.80 -3.31
N ALA A 206 12.74 -2.06 -2.03
CA ALA A 206 12.08 -1.36 -0.92
C ALA A 206 12.37 0.15 -0.93
N ALA A 207 13.60 0.55 -1.27
CA ALA A 207 13.97 1.97 -1.42
C ALA A 207 13.18 2.63 -2.56
N VAL A 208 13.00 1.94 -3.69
CA VAL A 208 12.15 2.41 -4.80
C VAL A 208 10.71 2.60 -4.33
N VAL A 209 10.10 1.58 -3.72
CA VAL A 209 8.72 1.65 -3.22
C VAL A 209 8.54 2.78 -2.20
N TYR A 210 9.53 2.95 -1.30
CA TYR A 210 9.51 4.05 -0.36
C TYR A 210 9.61 5.41 -1.05
N GLN A 211 10.47 5.58 -2.05
CA GLN A 211 10.59 6.83 -2.81
C GLN A 211 9.30 7.16 -3.55
N GLU A 212 8.64 6.17 -4.14
CA GLU A 212 7.43 6.36 -4.94
C GLU A 212 6.19 6.69 -4.08
N SER A 213 5.97 5.99 -2.99
CA SER A 213 4.70 6.05 -2.26
C SER A 213 4.81 6.13 -0.75
N LYS A 214 6.00 6.00 -0.16
CA LYS A 214 6.19 5.79 1.28
C LYS A 214 5.43 4.55 1.80
N PHE A 215 5.33 3.52 0.96
CA PHE A 215 4.55 2.30 1.17
C PHE A 215 3.03 2.51 1.22
N SER A 216 2.52 3.60 0.67
CA SER A 216 1.08 3.88 0.64
C SER A 216 0.43 3.33 -0.64
N ILE A 217 -0.58 2.48 -0.49
CA ILE A 217 -1.33 1.90 -1.63
C ILE A 217 -2.28 2.90 -2.27
N ASN A 218 -2.73 3.91 -1.54
CA ASN A 218 -3.63 4.96 -2.04
C ASN A 218 -2.90 6.15 -2.65
N SER A 219 -1.57 6.13 -2.67
CA SER A 219 -0.79 7.21 -3.26
C SER A 219 -1.14 7.38 -4.74
N GLN A 220 -1.45 8.63 -5.13
CA GLN A 220 -1.75 8.97 -6.50
C GLN A 220 -1.08 10.29 -6.88
N SER A 221 -0.32 10.28 -7.98
CA SER A 221 0.29 11.49 -8.51
C SER A 221 -0.72 12.35 -9.29
N HIS A 222 -0.40 13.63 -9.49
CA HIS A 222 -1.18 14.53 -10.35
C HIS A 222 -1.33 14.02 -11.79
N ARG A 223 -0.38 13.22 -12.29
CA ARG A 223 -0.41 12.60 -13.61
C ARG A 223 -1.18 11.29 -13.62
N GLY A 224 -1.70 10.83 -12.48
CA GLY A 224 -2.50 9.62 -12.35
C GLY A 224 -1.71 8.33 -12.13
N ALA A 225 -0.42 8.41 -11.77
CA ALA A 225 0.32 7.24 -11.30
C ALA A 225 -0.23 6.76 -9.94
N GLN A 226 -0.25 5.45 -9.70
CA GLN A 226 -0.99 4.86 -8.58
C GLN A 226 -0.18 3.82 -7.80
N GLY A 227 -0.43 3.76 -6.50
CA GLY A 227 -0.03 2.68 -5.60
C GLY A 227 1.45 2.66 -5.23
N LEU A 228 1.91 1.52 -4.74
CA LEU A 228 3.23 1.34 -4.12
C LEU A 228 4.41 1.79 -4.99
N MET A 229 4.39 1.50 -6.28
CA MET A 229 5.44 1.84 -7.24
C MET A 229 5.03 2.97 -8.21
N GLN A 230 3.95 3.72 -7.92
CA GLN A 230 3.47 4.82 -8.76
C GLN A 230 3.36 4.43 -10.24
N VAL A 231 2.66 3.33 -10.50
CA VAL A 231 2.50 2.82 -11.87
C VAL A 231 1.40 3.60 -12.58
N MET A 232 1.69 4.06 -13.80
CA MET A 232 0.67 4.66 -14.67
C MET A 232 -0.35 3.61 -15.10
N PRO A 233 -1.68 3.89 -15.12
CA PRO A 233 -2.70 2.94 -15.56
C PRO A 233 -2.44 2.33 -16.93
N GLN A 234 -1.91 3.13 -17.87
CA GLN A 234 -1.51 2.64 -19.17
C GLN A 234 -0.38 1.61 -19.09
N THR A 235 0.56 1.80 -18.17
CA THR A 235 1.67 0.85 -17.94
C THR A 235 1.14 -0.43 -17.31
N GLY A 236 0.23 -0.34 -16.32
CA GLY A 236 -0.43 -1.50 -15.72
C GLY A 236 -1.11 -2.38 -16.78
N ARG A 237 -1.93 -1.77 -17.64
CA ARG A 237 -2.61 -2.48 -18.74
C ARG A 237 -1.66 -3.20 -19.71
N LYS A 238 -0.46 -2.67 -19.96
CA LYS A 238 0.56 -3.38 -20.78
C LYS A 238 0.99 -4.71 -20.19
N TYR A 239 0.86 -4.87 -18.87
CA TYR A 239 1.18 -6.10 -18.14
C TYR A 239 -0.07 -6.87 -17.69
N GLY A 240 -1.26 -6.52 -18.21
CA GLY A 240 -2.53 -7.18 -17.88
C GLY A 240 -3.06 -6.83 -16.49
N ILE A 241 -2.62 -5.70 -15.91
CA ILE A 241 -3.00 -5.24 -14.57
C ILE A 241 -3.89 -4.00 -14.68
N ASP A 242 -5.14 -4.13 -14.22
CA ASP A 242 -6.11 -3.03 -14.16
C ASP A 242 -6.27 -2.48 -12.74
N ASN A 243 -6.15 -3.33 -11.71
CA ASN A 243 -6.23 -2.92 -10.32
C ASN A 243 -4.84 -2.60 -9.75
N LEU A 244 -4.46 -1.33 -9.76
CA LEU A 244 -3.18 -0.85 -9.23
C LEU A 244 -3.23 -0.47 -7.75
N VAL A 245 -4.38 -0.56 -7.09
CA VAL A 245 -4.53 -0.40 -5.64
C VAL A 245 -4.08 -1.66 -4.92
N ASP A 246 -4.30 -2.84 -5.53
CA ASP A 246 -3.80 -4.11 -4.97
C ASP A 246 -2.27 -4.08 -4.90
N PRO A 247 -1.68 -4.30 -3.71
CA PRO A 247 -0.23 -4.21 -3.51
C PRO A 247 0.57 -5.17 -4.39
N GLU A 248 0.09 -6.40 -4.55
CA GLU A 248 0.78 -7.42 -5.36
C GLU A 248 0.71 -7.08 -6.84
N ASN A 249 -0.46 -6.72 -7.35
CA ASN A 249 -0.66 -6.28 -8.73
C ASN A 249 0.21 -5.06 -9.07
N ASN A 250 0.32 -4.12 -8.15
CA ASN A 250 1.14 -2.93 -8.32
C ASN A 250 2.63 -3.28 -8.42
N LEU A 251 3.10 -4.17 -7.55
CA LEU A 251 4.47 -4.68 -7.60
C LEU A 251 4.73 -5.47 -8.89
N ILE A 252 3.81 -6.34 -9.33
CA ILE A 252 3.91 -7.05 -10.62
C ILE A 252 4.11 -6.07 -11.76
N ALA A 253 3.25 -5.04 -11.86
CA ALA A 253 3.31 -4.07 -12.95
C ALA A 253 4.60 -3.25 -12.91
N GLY A 254 4.98 -2.73 -11.72
CA GLY A 254 6.17 -1.91 -11.53
C GLY A 254 7.47 -2.67 -11.77
N THR A 255 7.60 -3.86 -11.21
CA THR A 255 8.81 -4.70 -11.40
C THR A 255 8.91 -5.26 -12.82
N SER A 256 7.79 -5.61 -13.48
CA SER A 256 7.78 -5.97 -14.88
C SER A 256 8.29 -4.82 -15.76
N HIS A 257 7.91 -3.58 -15.43
CA HIS A 257 8.41 -2.40 -16.13
C HIS A 257 9.90 -2.18 -15.89
N LEU A 258 10.38 -2.27 -14.66
CA LEU A 258 11.81 -2.22 -14.33
C LEU A 258 12.60 -3.30 -15.08
N LYS A 259 12.11 -4.54 -15.09
CA LYS A 259 12.74 -5.67 -15.80
C LYS A 259 12.87 -5.43 -17.31
N ARG A 260 11.84 -4.83 -17.93
CA ARG A 260 11.89 -4.44 -19.34
C ARG A 260 12.96 -3.38 -19.59
N LEU A 261 13.02 -2.34 -18.75
CA LEU A 261 14.02 -1.28 -18.84
C LEU A 261 15.44 -1.84 -18.65
N GLN A 262 15.63 -2.66 -17.62
CA GLN A 262 16.91 -3.32 -17.35
C GLN A 262 17.36 -4.19 -18.56
N LYS A 263 16.45 -4.98 -19.14
CA LYS A 263 16.75 -5.78 -20.33
C LYS A 263 17.16 -4.93 -21.53
N MET A 264 16.50 -3.80 -21.74
CA MET A 264 16.84 -2.87 -22.82
C MET A 264 18.23 -2.25 -22.65
N LEU A 265 18.64 -2.00 -21.40
CA LEU A 265 19.95 -1.42 -21.05
C LEU A 265 21.05 -2.47 -20.95
N SER A 266 20.72 -3.74 -20.72
CA SER A 266 21.68 -4.85 -20.63
C SER A 266 22.47 -5.00 -21.94
N GLY A 267 23.70 -5.45 -21.85
CA GLY A 267 24.57 -5.64 -23.01
C GLY A 267 25.20 -4.35 -23.56
N LYS A 268 24.99 -3.20 -22.91
CA LYS A 268 25.56 -1.91 -23.27
C LYS A 268 26.84 -1.55 -22.49
N GLY A 269 27.56 -2.53 -21.97
CA GLY A 269 28.82 -2.34 -21.25
C GLY A 269 28.66 -1.77 -19.84
N LEU A 270 27.45 -1.77 -19.28
CA LEU A 270 27.18 -1.25 -17.94
C LEU A 270 27.62 -2.23 -16.86
N SER A 271 28.24 -1.73 -15.79
CA SER A 271 28.39 -2.48 -14.54
C SER A 271 27.01 -2.73 -13.91
N HIS A 272 26.92 -3.62 -12.93
CA HIS A 272 25.66 -3.91 -12.25
C HIS A 272 25.05 -2.67 -11.59
N ASP A 273 25.89 -1.89 -10.89
CA ASP A 273 25.45 -0.69 -10.18
C ASP A 273 24.98 0.41 -11.16
N GLU A 274 25.74 0.60 -12.25
CA GLU A 274 25.34 1.55 -13.30
C GLU A 274 24.04 1.12 -13.98
N LEU A 275 23.87 -0.18 -14.24
CA LEU A 275 22.62 -0.71 -14.80
C LEU A 275 21.42 -0.39 -13.90
N ILE A 276 21.55 -0.49 -12.58
CA ILE A 276 20.51 -0.10 -11.63
C ILE A 276 20.21 1.40 -11.75
N LYS A 277 21.22 2.28 -11.66
CA LYS A 277 21.05 3.74 -11.75
C LYS A 277 20.36 4.15 -13.06
N PHE A 278 20.81 3.62 -14.20
CA PHE A 278 20.19 3.88 -15.51
C PHE A 278 18.78 3.34 -15.62
N THR A 279 18.48 2.19 -14.99
CA THR A 279 17.13 1.62 -14.94
C THR A 279 16.20 2.52 -14.16
N LEU A 280 16.64 3.01 -12.99
CA LEU A 280 15.90 3.95 -12.13
C LEU A 280 15.65 5.28 -12.84
N ALA A 281 16.67 5.85 -13.46
CA ALA A 281 16.53 7.08 -14.26
C ALA A 281 15.53 6.91 -15.40
N SER A 282 15.58 5.76 -16.09
CA SER A 282 14.65 5.44 -17.19
C SER A 282 13.21 5.20 -16.68
N TYR A 283 13.06 4.67 -15.49
CA TYR A 283 11.75 4.51 -14.85
C TYR A 283 11.09 5.86 -14.57
N ASN A 284 11.86 6.81 -14.05
CA ASN A 284 11.37 8.15 -13.69
C ASN A 284 11.14 9.05 -14.94
N ALA A 285 12.14 9.15 -15.82
CA ALA A 285 12.14 10.10 -16.94
C ALA A 285 11.62 9.53 -18.26
N GLY A 286 11.60 8.21 -18.37
CA GLY A 286 11.39 7.48 -19.62
C GLY A 286 12.71 7.16 -20.32
N GLU A 287 12.78 5.97 -20.87
CA GLU A 287 13.98 5.39 -21.48
C GLU A 287 14.55 6.22 -22.65
N GLY A 288 13.67 6.85 -23.44
CA GLY A 288 14.11 7.64 -24.59
C GLY A 288 14.97 8.84 -24.19
N ARG A 289 14.57 9.57 -23.14
CA ARG A 289 15.33 10.74 -22.66
C ARG A 289 16.69 10.35 -22.09
N ILE A 290 16.77 9.24 -21.38
CA ILE A 290 18.03 8.73 -20.86
C ILE A 290 18.92 8.25 -21.97
N MET A 291 18.35 7.65 -23.03
CA MET A 291 19.13 7.29 -24.22
C MET A 291 19.67 8.50 -24.98
N ASP A 292 18.90 9.59 -25.10
CA ASP A 292 19.38 10.84 -25.70
C ASP A 292 20.55 11.42 -24.88
N CYS A 293 20.46 11.45 -23.55
CA CYS A 293 21.57 11.88 -22.70
C CYS A 293 22.82 11.01 -22.89
N ARG A 294 22.67 9.68 -23.01
CA ARG A 294 23.78 8.76 -23.25
C ARG A 294 24.38 8.95 -24.65
N ASN A 295 23.57 9.19 -25.67
CA ASN A 295 24.04 9.46 -27.02
C ASN A 295 24.84 10.77 -27.07
N LEU A 296 24.33 11.83 -26.42
CA LEU A 296 25.02 13.12 -26.35
C LEU A 296 26.33 13.00 -25.57
N ALA A 297 26.37 12.27 -24.46
CA ALA A 297 27.61 11.99 -23.73
C ALA A 297 28.66 11.35 -24.63
N ALA A 298 28.28 10.33 -25.39
CA ALA A 298 29.17 9.66 -26.36
C ALA A 298 29.62 10.61 -27.47
N ALA A 299 28.75 11.46 -28.00
CA ALA A 299 29.11 12.48 -29.00
C ALA A 299 30.12 13.50 -28.47
N GLN A 300 30.10 13.79 -27.16
CA GLN A 300 31.06 14.65 -26.47
C GLN A 300 32.32 13.90 -25.98
N GLY A 301 32.47 12.61 -26.33
CA GLY A 301 33.62 11.79 -25.93
C GLY A 301 33.63 11.35 -24.47
N LEU A 302 32.52 11.45 -23.77
CA LEU A 302 32.38 10.95 -22.41
C LEU A 302 31.96 9.47 -22.40
N ASP A 303 32.38 8.74 -21.37
CA ASP A 303 31.88 7.37 -21.15
C ASP A 303 30.39 7.43 -20.81
N ASN A 304 29.55 7.01 -21.75
CA ASN A 304 28.09 7.01 -21.61
C ASN A 304 27.53 5.86 -20.76
N GLY A 305 28.41 5.02 -20.22
CA GLY A 305 28.10 3.95 -19.27
C GLY A 305 28.26 4.34 -17.81
N VAL A 306 28.71 5.54 -17.53
CA VAL A 306 28.95 6.08 -16.18
C VAL A 306 27.89 7.11 -15.85
N TRP A 307 27.11 6.87 -14.79
CA TRP A 307 25.99 7.73 -14.39
C TRP A 307 26.44 9.18 -14.07
N GLU A 308 27.57 9.33 -13.42
CA GLU A 308 28.15 10.63 -13.06
C GLU A 308 28.41 11.50 -14.30
N ASN A 309 28.77 10.91 -15.45
CA ASN A 309 28.89 11.63 -16.72
C ASN A 309 27.54 12.07 -17.26
N ILE A 310 26.51 11.22 -17.10
CA ILE A 310 25.15 11.57 -17.56
C ILE A 310 24.52 12.66 -16.68
N VAL A 311 24.84 12.71 -15.39
CA VAL A 311 24.44 13.80 -14.49
C VAL A 311 24.95 15.16 -15.00
N GLN A 312 26.13 15.21 -15.64
CA GLN A 312 26.64 16.44 -16.25
C GLN A 312 25.92 16.81 -17.55
N ILE A 313 25.46 15.82 -18.32
CA ILE A 313 24.74 16.02 -19.60
C ILE A 313 23.28 16.44 -19.37
N ILE A 314 22.60 15.91 -18.38
CA ILE A 314 21.18 16.17 -18.13
C ILE A 314 20.83 17.67 -18.09
N PRO A 315 21.57 18.56 -17.42
CA PRO A 315 21.28 20.00 -17.42
C PRO A 315 21.37 20.66 -18.80
N MET A 316 22.23 20.13 -19.67
CA MET A 316 22.43 20.65 -21.03
C MET A 316 21.20 20.38 -21.94
N MET A 317 20.41 19.36 -21.63
CA MET A 317 19.20 18.98 -22.39
C MET A 317 18.09 20.04 -22.37
N ARG A 318 18.33 21.20 -21.76
CA ARG A 318 17.42 22.37 -21.77
C ARG A 318 17.76 23.36 -22.89
N GLU A 319 18.98 23.31 -23.40
CA GLU A 319 19.52 24.28 -24.32
C GLU A 319 19.04 23.99 -25.74
N ASP A 320 18.56 25.01 -26.45
CA ASP A 320 18.05 24.85 -27.80
C ASP A 320 19.12 24.36 -28.78
N SER A 321 20.38 24.77 -28.59
CA SER A 321 21.52 24.31 -29.39
C SER A 321 21.77 22.80 -29.27
N ILE A 322 21.46 22.19 -28.13
CA ILE A 322 21.60 20.75 -27.93
C ILE A 322 20.47 19.96 -28.57
N LEU A 323 19.27 20.58 -28.70
CA LEU A 323 18.14 19.93 -29.38
C LEU A 323 18.30 19.82 -30.89
N GLU A 324 19.24 20.60 -31.49
CA GLU A 324 19.61 20.52 -32.90
C GLU A 324 20.66 19.43 -33.16
N ASP A 325 21.25 18.85 -32.11
CA ASP A 325 22.20 17.75 -32.19
C ASP A 325 21.55 16.46 -32.69
N GLU A 326 22.11 15.81 -33.70
CA GLU A 326 21.57 14.57 -34.28
C GLU A 326 21.48 13.40 -33.27
N SER A 327 22.25 13.47 -32.20
CA SER A 327 22.20 12.47 -31.12
C SER A 327 20.96 12.56 -30.22
N VAL A 328 20.24 13.70 -30.24
CA VAL A 328 19.07 13.99 -29.42
C VAL A 328 17.81 13.88 -30.28
N LYS A 329 16.88 13.01 -29.89
CA LYS A 329 15.63 12.72 -30.64
C LYS A 329 14.37 13.27 -29.97
N LEU A 330 14.40 13.48 -28.68
CA LEU A 330 13.27 13.97 -27.90
C LEU A 330 13.50 15.45 -27.51
N GLY A 331 12.42 16.16 -27.29
CA GLY A 331 12.47 17.59 -26.96
C GLY A 331 13.07 17.85 -25.55
N LYS A 332 13.01 19.13 -25.14
CA LYS A 332 13.58 19.62 -23.86
C LYS A 332 13.31 18.69 -22.69
N PHE A 333 14.36 18.48 -21.90
CA PHE A 333 14.31 17.66 -20.70
C PHE A 333 14.94 18.42 -19.53
N GLN A 334 14.16 18.72 -18.50
CA GLN A 334 14.70 19.44 -17.34
C GLN A 334 15.60 18.57 -16.46
N GLY A 335 15.25 17.32 -16.24
CA GLY A 335 16.05 16.23 -15.69
C GLY A 335 16.58 16.33 -14.27
N HIS A 336 16.55 17.51 -13.63
CA HIS A 336 17.02 17.65 -12.24
C HIS A 336 16.23 16.77 -11.27
N GLU A 337 14.93 16.57 -11.51
CA GLU A 337 14.09 15.66 -10.73
C GLU A 337 14.57 14.22 -10.85
N THR A 338 15.05 13.84 -12.05
CA THR A 338 15.56 12.48 -12.30
C THR A 338 16.88 12.23 -11.59
N ILE A 339 17.77 13.20 -11.57
CA ILE A 339 19.04 13.12 -10.80
C ILE A 339 18.69 12.94 -9.31
N ALA A 340 17.88 13.84 -8.76
CA ALA A 340 17.44 13.77 -7.37
C ALA A 340 16.71 12.46 -7.05
N TYR A 341 15.92 11.91 -7.99
CA TYR A 341 15.23 10.64 -7.83
C TYR A 341 16.23 9.48 -7.62
N VAL A 342 17.26 9.40 -8.46
CA VAL A 342 18.27 8.34 -8.34
C VAL A 342 19.06 8.51 -7.04
N ASP A 343 19.51 9.73 -6.73
CA ASP A 343 20.28 10.03 -5.51
C ASP A 343 19.48 9.70 -4.24
N ASN A 344 18.21 10.11 -4.19
CA ASN A 344 17.33 9.82 -3.06
C ASN A 344 17.12 8.30 -2.85
N ILE A 345 16.96 7.53 -3.93
CA ILE A 345 16.81 6.06 -3.81
C ILE A 345 18.10 5.45 -3.25
N MET A 346 19.26 5.90 -3.71
CA MET A 346 20.54 5.39 -3.21
C MET A 346 20.75 5.76 -1.74
N GLU A 347 20.35 6.96 -1.33
CA GLU A 347 20.38 7.37 0.09
C GLU A 347 19.45 6.52 0.95
N ILE A 348 18.20 6.31 0.50
CA ILE A 348 17.23 5.47 1.20
C ILE A 348 17.74 4.02 1.29
N TYR A 349 18.31 3.48 0.20
CA TYR A 349 18.91 2.14 0.18
C TYR A 349 19.97 2.01 1.25
N ASN A 350 20.93 2.94 1.30
CA ASN A 350 21.99 2.95 2.30
C ASN A 350 21.43 3.06 3.73
N ALA A 351 20.44 3.92 3.94
CA ALA A 351 19.77 4.07 5.24
C ALA A 351 19.09 2.78 5.67
N ILE A 352 18.36 2.10 4.76
CA ILE A 352 17.71 0.82 5.06
C ILE A 352 18.75 -0.26 5.37
N CYS A 353 19.87 -0.33 4.62
CA CYS A 353 20.96 -1.25 4.90
C CYS A 353 21.54 -1.07 6.30
N MET A 354 21.61 0.17 6.80
CA MET A 354 22.10 0.46 8.16
C MET A 354 21.13 0.02 9.27
N ILE A 355 19.82 0.06 9.02
CA ILE A 355 18.80 -0.27 10.03
C ILE A 355 18.28 -1.70 9.97
N CYS A 356 18.41 -2.37 8.82
CA CYS A 356 18.03 -3.78 8.67
C CYS A 356 19.16 -4.69 9.17
N GLN A 357 18.86 -5.48 10.19
CA GLN A 357 19.74 -6.61 10.55
C GLN A 357 19.68 -7.65 9.43
N LYS A 358 20.83 -7.97 8.86
CA LYS A 358 20.98 -9.07 7.90
C LYS A 358 20.73 -10.41 8.56
#